data_1c9dd74328ab9cd8202027a03c47394c
#
_entry.id   1c9dd74328ab9cd8202027a03c47394c
#
_cell.length_a   1.000
_cell.length_b   1.000
_cell.length_c   1.000
_cell.angle_alpha   90.00
_cell.angle_beta   90.00
_cell.angle_gamma   90.00
#
_symmetry.space_group_name_H-M   'P 1'
#
loop_
_entity.id
_entity.type
_entity.pdbx_description
1 polymer ?
#
loop_
_entity_poly.entity_id
_entity_poly.type
_entity_poly.pdbx_seq_one_letter_code
_entity_poly.pdbx_strand_id
1 'polypeptide(L)'
;MMTDWEARYRGNDTPWDKGSAHPALGQWLAVNAGQMTGEVLVPGCGSGHDVRAITAAEPAARVVGLDIAPSAVALARRHAAVAGETFRQGDLFDLAHDLRGRFAWVWEHTCFCAIDIERRDEYVQAVWQALVPGGHLLGVFYFDPYRGDHRPGGGPPHGCSLAELSDRFERNGRFRIVEQHVQPATYEGREGCERLILMERLPASP
;
A
#
# COMPACT_ATOMS: atom_id res chain seq x y z
N MET A 1 2.89 7.51 -20.19
CA MET A 1 2.53 6.13 -20.69
C MET A 1 2.49 5.25 -19.47
N MET A 2 1.37 4.59 -19.19
CA MET A 2 1.25 3.72 -18.01
C MET A 2 2.28 2.59 -18.06
N THR A 3 2.91 2.30 -16.92
CA THR A 3 3.85 1.18 -16.80
C THR A 3 3.11 -0.15 -17.00
N ASP A 4 3.60 -0.98 -17.89
CA ASP A 4 3.11 -2.36 -18.05
C ASP A 4 3.71 -3.25 -16.95
N TRP A 5 3.01 -3.35 -15.83
CA TRP A 5 3.43 -4.14 -14.68
C TRP A 5 3.52 -5.63 -14.99
N GLU A 6 2.58 -6.16 -15.82
CA GLU A 6 2.60 -7.57 -16.21
C GLU A 6 3.86 -7.90 -17.01
N ALA A 7 4.25 -7.05 -17.97
CA ALA A 7 5.48 -7.23 -18.72
C ALA A 7 6.71 -7.25 -17.82
N ARG A 8 6.76 -6.41 -16.79
CA ARG A 8 7.87 -6.38 -15.84
C ARG A 8 7.96 -7.66 -15.01
N TYR A 9 6.83 -8.17 -14.48
CA TYR A 9 6.81 -9.45 -13.77
C TYR A 9 7.22 -10.62 -14.67
N ARG A 10 6.74 -10.66 -15.91
CA ARG A 10 7.13 -11.68 -16.89
C ARG A 10 8.61 -11.61 -17.26
N GLY A 11 9.17 -10.41 -17.30
CA GLY A 11 10.59 -10.15 -17.56
C GLY A 11 11.51 -10.36 -16.33
N ASN A 12 10.97 -10.71 -15.15
CA ASN A 12 11.69 -10.75 -13.87
C ASN A 12 12.38 -9.41 -13.53
N ASP A 13 11.84 -8.29 -14.03
CA ASP A 13 12.30 -6.94 -13.73
C ASP A 13 11.51 -6.35 -12.56
N THR A 14 11.77 -6.83 -11.35
CA THR A 14 11.05 -6.49 -10.13
C THR A 14 11.97 -5.94 -9.02
N PRO A 15 12.69 -4.82 -9.26
CA PRO A 15 13.66 -4.29 -8.28
C PRO A 15 13.04 -3.79 -6.97
N TRP A 16 11.73 -3.61 -6.94
CA TRP A 16 10.95 -3.30 -5.73
C TRP A 16 10.76 -4.51 -4.82
N ASP A 17 10.78 -5.72 -5.35
CA ASP A 17 10.69 -6.94 -4.54
C ASP A 17 11.99 -7.19 -3.79
N LYS A 18 11.93 -7.09 -2.47
CA LYS A 18 13.08 -7.25 -1.56
C LYS A 18 13.13 -8.64 -0.93
N GLY A 19 12.24 -9.55 -1.33
CA GLY A 19 12.17 -10.91 -0.80
C GLY A 19 11.66 -10.99 0.63
N SER A 20 11.17 -9.90 1.22
CA SER A 20 10.64 -9.82 2.58
C SER A 20 9.58 -8.73 2.69
N ALA A 21 8.77 -8.79 3.75
CA ALA A 21 7.86 -7.71 4.10
C ALA A 21 8.63 -6.44 4.50
N HIS A 22 7.97 -5.29 4.36
CA HIS A 22 8.59 -4.02 4.73
C HIS A 22 8.92 -3.96 6.23
N PRO A 23 10.15 -3.55 6.61
CA PRO A 23 10.57 -3.52 8.02
C PRO A 23 9.67 -2.68 8.93
N ALA A 24 9.16 -1.52 8.43
CA ALA A 24 8.24 -0.68 9.18
C ALA A 24 6.91 -1.40 9.50
N LEU A 25 6.43 -2.27 8.60
CA LEU A 25 5.24 -3.08 8.87
C LEU A 25 5.49 -4.02 10.06
N GLY A 26 6.60 -4.76 10.02
CA GLY A 26 6.96 -5.66 11.11
C GLY A 26 7.11 -4.95 12.45
N GLN A 27 7.76 -3.79 12.45
CA GLN A 27 7.91 -2.97 13.65
C GLN A 27 6.55 -2.46 14.17
N TRP A 28 5.70 -1.97 13.27
CA TRP A 28 4.37 -1.46 13.64
C TRP A 28 3.48 -2.56 14.22
N LEU A 29 3.44 -3.73 13.58
CA LEU A 29 2.67 -4.90 14.05
C LEU A 29 3.16 -5.38 15.43
N ALA A 30 4.47 -5.36 15.69
CA ALA A 30 5.02 -5.75 16.99
C ALA A 30 4.62 -4.79 18.12
N VAL A 31 4.58 -3.49 17.83
CA VAL A 31 4.21 -2.44 18.82
C VAL A 31 2.69 -2.38 19.02
N ASN A 32 1.92 -2.62 17.97
CA ASN A 32 0.46 -2.47 17.93
C ASN A 32 -0.26 -3.82 17.78
N ALA A 33 0.29 -4.87 18.37
CA ALA A 33 -0.25 -6.22 18.27
C ALA A 33 -1.76 -6.28 18.61
N GLY A 34 -2.54 -6.92 17.75
CA GLY A 34 -3.99 -7.04 17.91
C GLY A 34 -4.79 -5.81 17.46
N GLN A 35 -4.17 -4.78 16.90
CA GLN A 35 -4.89 -3.60 16.40
C GLN A 35 -5.34 -3.75 14.93
N MET A 36 -4.53 -4.37 14.06
CA MET A 36 -4.87 -4.55 12.65
C MET A 36 -5.83 -5.74 12.48
N THR A 37 -7.05 -5.58 12.95
CA THR A 37 -8.08 -6.63 12.95
C THR A 37 -9.11 -6.43 11.83
N GLY A 38 -9.92 -7.47 11.58
CA GLY A 38 -10.95 -7.43 10.54
C GLY A 38 -10.38 -7.69 9.15
N GLU A 39 -10.97 -7.05 8.15
CA GLU A 39 -10.53 -7.22 6.77
C GLU A 39 -9.46 -6.18 6.39
N VAL A 40 -8.37 -6.64 5.79
CA VAL A 40 -7.21 -5.81 5.41
C VAL A 40 -6.99 -5.92 3.90
N LEU A 41 -6.83 -4.80 3.21
CA LEU A 41 -6.45 -4.75 1.79
C LEU A 41 -4.98 -4.36 1.65
N VAL A 42 -4.26 -5.07 0.80
CA VAL A 42 -2.90 -4.71 0.37
C VAL A 42 -2.93 -4.49 -1.14
N PRO A 43 -3.08 -3.24 -1.62
CA PRO A 43 -3.06 -2.93 -3.04
C PRO A 43 -1.63 -3.00 -3.60
N GLY A 44 -1.49 -3.47 -4.85
CA GLY A 44 -0.18 -3.70 -5.46
C GLY A 44 0.66 -4.71 -4.67
N CYS A 45 0.01 -5.81 -4.22
CA CYS A 45 0.62 -6.73 -3.25
C CYS A 45 1.84 -7.51 -3.76
N GLY A 46 2.11 -7.47 -5.06
CA GLY A 46 3.25 -8.15 -5.67
C GLY A 46 3.32 -9.64 -5.32
N SER A 47 4.48 -10.08 -4.89
CA SER A 47 4.74 -11.46 -4.41
C SER A 47 4.11 -11.80 -3.05
N GLY A 48 3.44 -10.84 -2.41
CA GLY A 48 2.61 -11.06 -1.22
C GLY A 48 3.38 -11.13 0.11
N HIS A 49 4.58 -10.61 0.20
CA HIS A 49 5.37 -10.63 1.44
C HIS A 49 4.67 -9.91 2.60
N ASP A 50 4.13 -8.71 2.35
CA ASP A 50 3.42 -7.93 3.37
C ASP A 50 2.10 -8.60 3.78
N VAL A 51 1.37 -9.18 2.82
CA VAL A 51 0.14 -9.94 3.08
C VAL A 51 0.41 -11.05 4.10
N ARG A 52 1.45 -11.85 3.86
CA ARG A 52 1.83 -12.95 4.77
C ARG A 52 2.31 -12.46 6.13
N ALA A 53 3.05 -11.36 6.15
CA ALA A 53 3.52 -10.78 7.42
C ALA A 53 2.35 -10.32 8.30
N ILE A 54 1.35 -9.64 7.71
CA ILE A 54 0.14 -9.22 8.42
C ILE A 54 -0.62 -10.47 8.92
N THR A 55 -0.87 -11.43 8.04
CA THR A 55 -1.64 -12.65 8.38
C THR A 55 -0.97 -13.44 9.49
N ALA A 56 0.36 -13.52 9.49
CA ALA A 56 1.11 -14.23 10.53
C ALA A 56 1.09 -13.50 11.88
N ALA A 57 1.17 -12.16 11.88
CA ALA A 57 1.19 -11.36 13.09
C ALA A 57 -0.21 -11.15 13.68
N GLU A 58 -1.24 -11.10 12.84
CA GLU A 58 -2.63 -10.80 13.19
C GLU A 58 -3.57 -11.95 12.77
N PRO A 59 -3.62 -13.07 13.51
CA PRO A 59 -4.40 -14.25 13.11
C PRO A 59 -5.92 -14.00 13.00
N ALA A 60 -6.43 -12.92 13.60
CA ALA A 60 -7.83 -12.51 13.48
C ALA A 60 -8.11 -11.69 12.21
N ALA A 61 -7.07 -11.23 11.51
CA ALA A 61 -7.22 -10.48 10.27
C ALA A 61 -7.51 -11.43 9.09
N ARG A 62 -8.26 -10.90 8.12
CA ARG A 62 -8.45 -11.50 6.79
C ARG A 62 -7.83 -10.60 5.76
N VAL A 63 -6.72 -11.02 5.20
CA VAL A 63 -5.89 -10.16 4.35
C VAL A 63 -6.12 -10.48 2.89
N VAL A 64 -6.49 -9.47 2.11
CA VAL A 64 -6.66 -9.55 0.66
C VAL A 64 -5.50 -8.80 0.00
N GLY A 65 -4.61 -9.52 -0.67
CA GLY A 65 -3.66 -8.94 -1.61
C GLY A 65 -4.31 -8.73 -2.96
N LEU A 66 -4.28 -7.51 -3.48
CA LEU A 66 -4.80 -7.15 -4.80
C LEU A 66 -3.63 -6.70 -5.68
N ASP A 67 -3.50 -7.26 -6.87
CA ASP A 67 -2.52 -6.79 -7.85
C ASP A 67 -3.12 -6.82 -9.26
N ILE A 68 -2.75 -5.84 -10.07
CA ILE A 68 -3.21 -5.75 -11.47
C ILE A 68 -2.52 -6.79 -12.36
N ALA A 69 -1.27 -7.17 -12.03
CA ALA A 69 -0.47 -8.11 -12.80
C ALA A 69 -0.84 -9.58 -12.46
N PRO A 70 -1.37 -10.37 -13.41
CA PRO A 70 -1.64 -11.79 -13.19
C PRO A 70 -0.41 -12.57 -12.72
N SER A 71 0.78 -12.24 -13.26
CA SER A 71 2.03 -12.89 -12.88
C SER A 71 2.45 -12.61 -11.43
N ALA A 72 2.17 -11.41 -10.91
CA ALA A 72 2.37 -11.10 -9.49
C ALA A 72 1.49 -11.97 -8.59
N VAL A 73 0.20 -12.06 -8.92
CA VAL A 73 -0.76 -12.90 -8.18
C VAL A 73 -0.38 -14.38 -8.24
N ALA A 74 0.04 -14.85 -9.42
CA ALA A 74 0.52 -16.22 -9.58
C ALA A 74 1.77 -16.49 -8.72
N LEU A 75 2.70 -15.53 -8.65
CA LEU A 75 3.89 -15.61 -7.80
C LEU A 75 3.51 -15.64 -6.32
N ALA A 76 2.64 -14.75 -5.88
CA ALA A 76 2.14 -14.72 -4.50
C ALA A 76 1.50 -16.05 -4.07
N ARG A 77 0.73 -16.68 -4.95
CA ARG A 77 0.07 -17.97 -4.70
C ARG A 77 1.00 -19.19 -4.69
N ARG A 78 2.25 -19.06 -5.15
CA ARG A 78 3.24 -20.17 -5.12
C ARG A 78 3.79 -20.44 -3.72
N HIS A 79 3.75 -19.47 -2.84
CA HIS A 79 4.17 -19.65 -1.46
C HIS A 79 3.11 -20.46 -0.70
N ALA A 80 3.55 -21.17 0.34
CA ALA A 80 2.64 -21.90 1.21
C ALA A 80 1.60 -20.94 1.79
N ALA A 81 0.32 -21.30 1.65
CA ALA A 81 -0.76 -20.48 2.15
C ALA A 81 -0.72 -20.39 3.69
N VAL A 82 -0.89 -19.19 4.20
CA VAL A 82 -1.16 -18.92 5.60
C VAL A 82 -2.68 -18.76 5.75
N ALA A 83 -3.27 -19.34 6.80
CA ALA A 83 -4.71 -19.22 7.00
C ALA A 83 -5.10 -17.73 7.17
N GLY A 84 -6.07 -17.27 6.40
CA GLY A 84 -6.56 -15.88 6.45
C GLY A 84 -6.08 -14.98 5.31
N GLU A 85 -5.19 -15.45 4.43
CA GLU A 85 -4.75 -14.69 3.25
C GLU A 85 -5.52 -15.08 1.98
N THR A 86 -5.71 -14.10 1.12
CA THR A 86 -6.29 -14.29 -0.23
C THR A 86 -5.58 -13.37 -1.22
N PHE A 87 -5.27 -13.88 -2.42
CA PHE A 87 -4.70 -13.07 -3.49
C PHE A 87 -5.67 -12.97 -4.66
N ARG A 88 -5.94 -11.74 -5.11
CA ARG A 88 -6.86 -11.45 -6.21
C ARG A 88 -6.16 -10.63 -7.29
N GLN A 89 -6.39 -11.01 -8.55
CA GLN A 89 -6.07 -10.14 -9.66
C GLN A 89 -7.18 -9.11 -9.83
N GLY A 90 -6.82 -7.84 -9.95
CA GLY A 90 -7.76 -6.77 -10.19
C GLY A 90 -7.10 -5.39 -10.22
N ASP A 91 -7.81 -4.44 -10.79
CA ASP A 91 -7.40 -3.04 -10.82
C ASP A 91 -7.97 -2.31 -9.59
N LEU A 92 -7.11 -1.66 -8.82
CA LEU A 92 -7.53 -0.82 -7.68
C LEU A 92 -8.45 0.33 -8.14
N PHE A 93 -8.22 0.85 -9.33
CA PHE A 93 -9.02 1.96 -9.88
C PHE A 93 -10.39 1.53 -10.43
N ASP A 94 -10.55 0.25 -10.71
CA ASP A 94 -11.84 -0.39 -11.02
C ASP A 94 -12.16 -1.47 -9.98
N LEU A 95 -12.23 -1.03 -8.73
CA LEU A 95 -12.39 -1.92 -7.59
C LEU A 95 -13.72 -2.69 -7.69
N ALA A 96 -13.63 -4.01 -7.68
CA ALA A 96 -14.77 -4.90 -7.73
C ALA A 96 -15.77 -4.58 -6.61
N HIS A 97 -17.08 -4.71 -6.90
CA HIS A 97 -18.15 -4.30 -5.99
C HIS A 97 -18.03 -4.94 -4.60
N ASP A 98 -17.65 -6.21 -4.53
CA ASP A 98 -17.48 -6.96 -3.28
C ASP A 98 -16.26 -6.53 -2.44
N LEU A 99 -15.41 -5.63 -2.95
CA LEU A 99 -14.28 -5.05 -2.25
C LEU A 99 -14.53 -3.62 -1.77
N ARG A 100 -15.67 -3.02 -2.12
CA ARG A 100 -16.01 -1.65 -1.73
C ARG A 100 -16.63 -1.61 -0.33
N GLY A 101 -16.20 -0.66 0.50
CA GLY A 101 -16.70 -0.46 1.86
C GLY A 101 -16.53 -1.69 2.76
N ARG A 102 -15.47 -2.45 2.53
CA ARG A 102 -15.26 -3.76 3.16
C ARG A 102 -14.15 -3.75 4.18
N PHE A 103 -13.09 -2.99 3.93
CA PHE A 103 -11.85 -3.13 4.69
C PHE A 103 -11.80 -2.20 5.89
N ALA A 104 -11.38 -2.73 7.04
CA ALA A 104 -11.04 -1.94 8.21
C ALA A 104 -9.68 -1.29 8.06
N TRP A 105 -8.78 -1.93 7.31
CA TRP A 105 -7.40 -1.46 7.07
C TRP A 105 -7.02 -1.56 5.60
N VAL A 106 -6.21 -0.60 5.17
CA VAL A 106 -5.40 -0.69 3.94
C VAL A 106 -3.94 -0.56 4.36
N TRP A 107 -3.10 -1.50 3.91
CA TRP A 107 -1.66 -1.37 4.00
C TRP A 107 -1.09 -0.94 2.66
N GLU A 108 -0.48 0.24 2.63
CA GLU A 108 0.18 0.82 1.46
C GLU A 108 1.69 0.61 1.52
N HIS A 109 2.24 -0.06 0.51
CA HIS A 109 3.67 -0.16 0.31
C HIS A 109 3.98 -0.25 -1.19
N THR A 110 4.67 0.75 -1.72
CA THR A 110 5.12 0.84 -3.13
C THR A 110 4.03 0.89 -4.21
N CYS A 111 2.75 0.99 -3.87
CA CYS A 111 1.67 1.19 -4.84
C CYS A 111 1.54 2.68 -5.20
N PHE A 112 1.43 3.57 -4.22
CA PHE A 112 1.26 5.03 -4.46
C PHE A 112 2.43 5.64 -5.23
N CYS A 113 3.66 5.22 -4.97
CA CYS A 113 4.83 5.69 -5.70
C CYS A 113 4.98 5.07 -7.11
N ALA A 114 4.22 4.02 -7.40
CA ALA A 114 4.27 3.28 -8.66
C ALA A 114 3.28 3.80 -9.72
N ILE A 115 2.25 4.55 -9.31
CA ILE A 115 1.25 5.11 -10.21
C ILE A 115 1.67 6.47 -10.74
N ASP A 116 1.17 6.82 -11.93
CA ASP A 116 1.37 8.16 -12.51
C ASP A 116 0.85 9.23 -11.55
N ILE A 117 1.62 10.30 -11.35
CA ILE A 117 1.30 11.38 -10.40
C ILE A 117 -0.08 11.98 -10.66
N GLU A 118 -0.48 12.07 -11.93
CA GLU A 118 -1.77 12.59 -12.36
C GLU A 118 -2.96 11.74 -11.89
N ARG A 119 -2.72 10.45 -11.61
CA ARG A 119 -3.73 9.50 -11.15
C ARG A 119 -3.80 9.33 -9.63
N ARG A 120 -3.01 10.06 -8.87
CA ARG A 120 -2.98 9.95 -7.40
C ARG A 120 -4.31 10.32 -6.73
N ASP A 121 -5.10 11.22 -7.32
CA ASP A 121 -6.45 11.51 -6.82
C ASP A 121 -7.42 10.33 -7.04
N GLU A 122 -7.25 9.57 -8.12
CA GLU A 122 -7.97 8.31 -8.35
C GLU A 122 -7.58 7.26 -7.30
N TYR A 123 -6.29 7.18 -6.93
CA TYR A 123 -5.81 6.31 -5.86
C TYR A 123 -6.48 6.64 -4.52
N VAL A 124 -6.50 7.93 -4.13
CA VAL A 124 -7.17 8.38 -2.90
C VAL A 124 -8.65 8.00 -2.90
N GLN A 125 -9.33 8.19 -4.03
CA GLN A 125 -10.72 7.79 -4.19
C GLN A 125 -10.91 6.28 -4.06
N ALA A 126 -10.05 5.48 -4.68
CA ALA A 126 -10.14 4.02 -4.66
C ALA A 126 -9.91 3.46 -3.24
N VAL A 127 -8.90 3.96 -2.52
CA VAL A 127 -8.64 3.57 -1.12
C VAL A 127 -9.80 4.00 -0.22
N TRP A 128 -10.34 5.21 -0.42
CA TRP A 128 -11.52 5.67 0.32
C TRP A 128 -12.73 4.77 0.07
N GLN A 129 -12.95 4.33 -1.16
CA GLN A 129 -14.04 3.40 -1.51
C GLN A 129 -13.83 1.99 -0.93
N ALA A 130 -12.60 1.52 -0.79
CA ALA A 130 -12.30 0.21 -0.24
C ALA A 130 -12.55 0.13 1.27
N LEU A 131 -12.18 1.18 2.01
CA LEU A 131 -12.30 1.23 3.47
C LEU A 131 -13.76 1.35 3.94
N VAL A 132 -14.06 0.86 5.13
CA VAL A 132 -15.28 1.22 5.88
C VAL A 132 -15.14 2.63 6.47
N PRO A 133 -16.22 3.37 6.79
CA PRO A 133 -16.12 4.61 7.58
C PRO A 133 -15.40 4.36 8.91
N GLY A 134 -14.42 5.20 9.25
CA GLY A 134 -13.55 5.00 10.41
C GLY A 134 -12.44 3.97 10.19
N GLY A 135 -12.32 3.37 9.00
CA GLY A 135 -11.21 2.50 8.64
C GLY A 135 -9.91 3.27 8.44
N HIS A 136 -8.79 2.57 8.41
CA HIS A 136 -7.46 3.16 8.42
C HIS A 136 -6.63 2.80 7.19
N LEU A 137 -5.88 3.78 6.70
CA LEU A 137 -4.78 3.58 5.77
C LEU A 137 -3.46 3.74 6.53
N LEU A 138 -2.70 2.67 6.66
CA LEU A 138 -1.33 2.69 7.14
C LEU A 138 -0.40 2.49 5.95
N GLY A 139 0.53 3.40 5.71
CA GLY A 139 1.35 3.31 4.51
C GLY A 139 2.77 3.82 4.67
N VAL A 140 3.68 3.18 3.96
CA VAL A 140 5.04 3.66 3.74
C VAL A 140 5.09 4.45 2.45
N PHE A 141 5.25 5.76 2.57
CA PHE A 141 5.32 6.68 1.43
C PHE A 141 6.76 7.07 1.14
N TYR A 142 7.13 7.02 -0.14
CA TYR A 142 8.47 7.37 -0.59
C TYR A 142 8.57 8.89 -0.80
N PHE A 143 9.34 9.56 0.06
CA PHE A 143 9.48 11.02 0.01
C PHE A 143 10.64 11.44 -0.91
N ASP A 144 11.76 10.74 -0.85
CA ASP A 144 12.92 11.05 -1.66
C ASP A 144 13.54 9.78 -2.27
N PRO A 145 12.94 9.21 -3.33
CA PRO A 145 13.42 7.98 -3.95
C PRO A 145 14.81 8.11 -4.60
N TYR A 146 15.27 9.32 -4.84
CA TYR A 146 16.51 9.59 -5.56
C TYR A 146 17.56 10.34 -4.74
N ARG A 147 17.37 10.48 -3.43
CA ARG A 147 18.31 11.13 -2.50
C ARG A 147 18.75 12.53 -2.95
N GLY A 148 17.79 13.36 -3.33
CA GLY A 148 18.04 14.72 -3.82
C GLY A 148 18.44 14.81 -5.29
N ASP A 149 18.71 13.70 -5.97
CA ASP A 149 18.92 13.69 -7.41
C ASP A 149 17.58 13.82 -8.14
N HIS A 150 17.16 15.07 -8.35
CA HIS A 150 15.91 15.37 -9.00
C HIS A 150 15.90 14.89 -10.45
N ARG A 151 15.06 13.91 -10.78
CA ARG A 151 14.87 13.39 -12.14
C ARG A 151 13.51 13.82 -12.68
N PRO A 152 13.42 14.98 -13.37
CA PRO A 152 12.16 15.41 -13.98
C PRO A 152 11.63 14.33 -14.93
N GLY A 153 10.39 13.89 -14.72
CA GLY A 153 9.77 12.80 -15.49
C GLY A 153 10.35 11.41 -15.20
N GLY A 154 11.26 11.28 -14.22
CA GLY A 154 11.74 9.98 -13.73
C GLY A 154 10.67 9.30 -12.88
N GLY A 155 10.64 7.99 -12.91
CA GLY A 155 9.73 7.15 -12.13
C GLY A 155 9.17 6.00 -12.97
N PRO A 156 8.42 5.06 -12.38
CA PRO A 156 8.37 4.84 -10.94
C PRO A 156 9.73 4.41 -10.33
N PRO A 157 10.00 4.66 -9.06
CA PRO A 157 9.10 5.24 -8.06
C PRO A 157 9.03 6.77 -8.16
N HIS A 158 7.83 7.32 -7.95
CA HIS A 158 7.60 8.76 -7.84
C HIS A 158 7.58 9.17 -6.36
N GLY A 159 8.42 10.15 -5.98
CA GLY A 159 8.41 10.72 -4.65
C GLY A 159 7.12 11.49 -4.36
N CYS A 160 6.87 11.75 -3.07
CA CYS A 160 5.80 12.62 -2.62
C CYS A 160 6.29 13.52 -1.46
N SER A 161 5.45 14.44 -1.02
CA SER A 161 5.70 15.26 0.17
C SER A 161 4.53 15.19 1.13
N LEU A 162 4.77 15.57 2.40
CA LEU A 162 3.67 15.64 3.38
C LEU A 162 2.61 16.64 2.93
N ALA A 163 3.01 17.77 2.35
CA ALA A 163 2.08 18.76 1.82
C ALA A 163 1.20 18.19 0.69
N GLU A 164 1.78 17.39 -0.23
CA GLU A 164 1.02 16.69 -1.25
C GLU A 164 0.05 15.68 -0.65
N LEU A 165 0.49 14.87 0.31
CA LEU A 165 -0.37 13.88 0.96
C LEU A 165 -1.53 14.56 1.70
N SER A 166 -1.27 15.61 2.48
CA SER A 166 -2.33 16.38 3.14
C SER A 166 -3.30 16.99 2.13
N ASP A 167 -2.79 17.62 1.07
CA ASP A 167 -3.64 18.22 0.03
C ASP A 167 -4.53 17.17 -0.66
N ARG A 168 -4.01 16.00 -1.02
CA ARG A 168 -4.79 14.98 -1.72
C ARG A 168 -5.75 14.21 -0.82
N PHE A 169 -5.32 13.85 0.39
CA PHE A 169 -6.12 12.99 1.28
C PHE A 169 -7.08 13.79 2.15
N GLU A 170 -6.70 14.98 2.67
CA GLU A 170 -7.50 15.74 3.63
C GLU A 170 -8.39 16.81 2.99
N ARG A 171 -7.98 17.43 1.85
CA ARG A 171 -8.68 18.55 1.22
C ARG A 171 -10.19 18.35 1.04
N ASN A 172 -10.61 17.14 0.68
CA ASN A 172 -12.02 16.84 0.45
C ASN A 172 -12.70 16.18 1.66
N GLY A 173 -12.12 16.26 2.85
CA GLY A 173 -12.67 15.65 4.07
C GLY A 173 -12.78 14.13 3.99
N ARG A 174 -11.99 13.47 3.15
CA ARG A 174 -12.02 12.01 2.99
C ARG A 174 -11.20 11.29 4.04
N PHE A 175 -10.06 11.85 4.38
CA PHE A 175 -9.12 11.30 5.36
C PHE A 175 -8.68 12.37 6.35
N ARG A 176 -8.12 11.91 7.44
CA ARG A 176 -7.35 12.70 8.40
C ARG A 176 -6.03 11.99 8.65
N ILE A 177 -4.91 12.70 8.54
CA ILE A 177 -3.61 12.19 8.97
C ILE A 177 -3.61 12.14 10.50
N VAL A 178 -3.45 10.94 11.07
CA VAL A 178 -3.51 10.70 12.52
C VAL A 178 -2.11 10.69 13.12
N GLU A 179 -1.16 10.04 12.41
CA GLU A 179 0.18 9.84 12.92
C GLU A 179 1.20 9.80 11.77
N GLN A 180 2.43 10.23 12.07
CA GLN A 180 3.53 10.19 11.13
C GLN A 180 4.83 9.79 11.84
N HIS A 181 5.53 8.81 11.30
CA HIS A 181 6.87 8.43 11.70
C HIS A 181 7.87 8.85 10.61
N VAL A 182 8.77 9.76 10.95
CA VAL A 182 9.71 10.39 10.00
C VAL A 182 10.88 9.47 9.66
N GLN A 183 11.23 8.57 10.56
CA GLN A 183 12.32 7.61 10.39
C GLN A 183 11.83 6.20 10.75
N PRO A 184 10.95 5.60 9.94
CA PRO A 184 10.53 4.23 10.16
C PRO A 184 11.70 3.26 9.93
N ALA A 185 11.60 2.05 10.45
CA ALA A 185 12.46 0.96 9.99
C ALA A 185 12.26 0.77 8.48
N THR A 186 13.33 0.55 7.74
CA THR A 186 13.28 0.47 6.28
C THR A 186 14.29 -0.54 5.74
N TYR A 187 14.22 -0.81 4.44
CA TYR A 187 15.25 -1.61 3.78
C TYR A 187 16.59 -0.86 3.72
N GLU A 188 17.68 -1.61 3.71
CA GLU A 188 19.02 -1.07 3.52
C GLU A 188 19.06 -0.15 2.27
N GLY A 189 19.64 1.01 2.43
CA GLY A 189 19.76 2.01 1.38
C GLY A 189 18.55 2.93 1.19
N ARG A 190 17.49 2.80 2.01
CA ARG A 190 16.31 3.67 1.96
C ARG A 190 16.14 4.57 3.19
N GLU A 191 17.12 4.58 4.09
CA GLU A 191 17.08 5.35 5.34
C GLU A 191 16.87 6.84 5.04
N GLY A 192 15.87 7.42 5.69
CA GLY A 192 15.48 8.83 5.49
C GLY A 192 14.67 9.12 4.23
N CYS A 193 14.51 8.15 3.32
CA CYS A 193 13.75 8.34 2.09
C CYS A 193 12.26 8.06 2.22
N GLU A 194 11.85 7.40 3.29
CA GLU A 194 10.48 6.91 3.50
C GLU A 194 9.88 7.47 4.79
N ARG A 195 8.54 7.54 4.82
CA ARG A 195 7.78 7.87 6.02
C ARG A 195 6.63 6.89 6.18
N LEU A 196 6.39 6.44 7.41
CA LEU A 196 5.21 5.68 7.76
C LEU A 196 4.13 6.66 8.23
N ILE A 197 2.95 6.61 7.62
CA ILE A 197 1.84 7.52 7.89
C ILE A 197 0.58 6.72 8.14
N LEU A 198 -0.11 7.04 9.23
CA LEU A 198 -1.42 6.52 9.56
C LEU A 198 -2.48 7.59 9.24
N MET A 199 -3.48 7.20 8.45
CA MET A 199 -4.63 8.04 8.11
C MET A 199 -5.92 7.31 8.48
N GLU A 200 -6.92 8.07 8.92
CA GLU A 200 -8.28 7.59 9.17
C GLU A 200 -9.21 8.03 8.05
N ARG A 201 -10.02 7.11 7.54
CA ARG A 201 -11.10 7.43 6.62
C ARG A 201 -12.24 8.13 7.37
N LEU A 202 -12.55 9.36 6.98
CA LEU A 202 -13.67 10.10 7.54
C LEU A 202 -15.01 9.64 6.93
N PRO A 203 -16.14 9.76 7.67
CA PRO A 203 -17.47 9.57 7.11
C PRO A 203 -17.68 10.50 5.90
N ALA A 204 -18.52 10.07 4.95
CA ALA A 204 -18.97 10.99 3.90
C ALA A 204 -19.68 12.18 4.57
N SER A 205 -19.31 13.40 4.16
CA SER A 205 -20.08 14.58 4.57
C SER A 205 -21.52 14.44 4.09
N PRO A 206 -22.51 14.83 4.91
CA PRO A 206 -23.93 14.73 4.58
C PRO A 206 -24.31 15.59 3.37
#